data_61878b5ec3057c738ef9c9851e0f5515
#
_entry.id   61878b5ec3057c738ef9c9851e0f5515
#
_cell.length_a   1.000
_cell.length_b   1.000
_cell.length_c   1.000
_cell.angle_alpha   90.00
_cell.angle_beta   90.00
_cell.angle_gamma   90.00
#
_symmetry.space_group_name_H-M   'P 1'
#
loop_
_entity.id
_entity.type
_entity.pdbx_description
1 polymer ?
#
loop_
_entity_poly.entity_id
_entity_poly.type
_entity_poly.pdbx_seq_one_letter_code
_entity_poly.pdbx_strand_id
1 'polypeptide(L)'
;MIDKILEYNKEFVREGKAEAFQTSKFPDRKLAIVTCMDTRLTEMLPAALGIKNGDAKIIKDAGGMIVHPFGSVVRSILIAIYELGVEDVMVIGHTDCGVQHMDVAEMEEKMMEAGIPEETFHNMRYYGIDFDQWMGGFDCVETSVRESVELLEHHPLIPDSVRIHGYVIDTATGELRNVCE
;
A
#
# COMPACT_ATOMS: atom_id res chain seq x y z
N MET A 1 16.67 -8.57 18.81
CA MET A 1 15.80 -7.44 18.35
C MET A 1 14.35 -7.65 18.79
N ILE A 2 13.71 -8.75 18.43
CA ILE A 2 12.30 -9.05 18.77
C ILE A 2 12.04 -8.99 20.28
N ASP A 3 12.91 -9.60 21.11
CA ASP A 3 12.74 -9.59 22.56
C ASP A 3 12.63 -8.18 23.16
N LYS A 4 13.42 -7.21 22.66
CA LYS A 4 13.33 -5.82 23.09
C LYS A 4 11.99 -5.17 22.73
N ILE A 5 11.42 -5.52 21.58
CA ILE A 5 10.08 -5.05 21.16
C ILE A 5 9.01 -5.61 22.10
N LEU A 6 9.12 -6.91 22.47
CA LEU A 6 8.19 -7.55 23.38
C LEU A 6 8.30 -7.00 24.82
N GLU A 7 9.51 -6.68 25.27
CA GLU A 7 9.73 -6.03 26.57
C GLU A 7 9.11 -4.63 26.61
N TYR A 8 9.34 -3.81 25.56
CA TYR A 8 8.72 -2.49 25.45
C TYR A 8 7.18 -2.59 25.39
N ASN A 9 6.63 -3.57 24.66
CA ASN A 9 5.19 -3.79 24.62
C ASN A 9 4.60 -4.10 26.00
N LYS A 10 5.26 -4.93 26.81
CA LYS A 10 4.82 -5.20 28.20
C LYS A 10 4.80 -3.94 29.05
N GLU A 11 5.78 -3.05 28.88
CA GLU A 11 5.82 -1.76 29.56
C GLU A 11 4.71 -0.83 29.11
N PHE A 12 4.48 -0.72 27.78
CA PHE A 12 3.39 0.04 27.17
C PHE A 12 2.02 -0.36 27.75
N VAL A 13 1.77 -1.66 27.87
CA VAL A 13 0.52 -2.20 28.44
C VAL A 13 0.43 -1.88 29.93
N ARG A 14 1.51 -2.10 30.70
CA ARG A 14 1.56 -1.83 32.13
C ARG A 14 1.28 -0.37 32.47
N GLU A 15 1.72 0.55 31.62
CA GLU A 15 1.56 1.99 31.81
C GLU A 15 0.23 2.53 31.25
N GLY A 16 -0.62 1.67 30.67
CA GLY A 16 -1.92 2.07 30.13
C GLY A 16 -1.84 3.01 28.92
N LYS A 17 -0.71 3.07 28.22
CA LYS A 17 -0.47 4.00 27.10
C LYS A 17 -1.44 3.81 25.92
N ALA A 18 -2.14 2.68 25.83
CA ALA A 18 -3.12 2.40 24.78
C ALA A 18 -4.33 3.35 24.84
N GLU A 19 -4.62 3.96 26.00
CA GLU A 19 -5.77 4.86 26.16
C GLU A 19 -5.71 6.05 25.20
N ALA A 20 -4.52 6.59 24.96
CA ALA A 20 -4.31 7.71 24.04
C ALA A 20 -4.58 7.38 22.56
N PHE A 21 -4.70 6.09 22.21
CA PHE A 21 -4.89 5.60 20.84
C PHE A 21 -6.28 5.01 20.60
N GLN A 22 -7.17 5.08 21.58
CA GLN A 22 -8.51 4.51 21.42
C GLN A 22 -9.33 5.32 20.42
N THR A 23 -9.95 4.60 19.47
CA THR A 23 -10.82 5.15 18.44
C THR A 23 -11.80 4.08 17.96
N SER A 24 -12.74 4.46 17.10
CA SER A 24 -13.67 3.55 16.41
C SER A 24 -12.97 2.70 15.35
N LYS A 25 -13.56 1.55 15.01
CA LYS A 25 -13.16 0.78 13.83
C LYS A 25 -13.58 1.44 12.50
N PHE A 26 -14.52 2.39 12.53
CA PHE A 26 -14.96 3.13 11.36
C PHE A 26 -14.06 4.36 11.16
N PRO A 27 -13.62 4.66 9.93
CA PRO A 27 -12.79 5.84 9.66
C PRO A 27 -13.65 7.10 9.71
N ASP A 28 -13.27 8.07 10.56
CA ASP A 28 -14.04 9.30 10.78
C ASP A 28 -14.20 10.15 9.52
N ARG A 29 -13.20 10.09 8.60
CA ARG A 29 -13.24 10.78 7.30
C ARG A 29 -13.81 9.93 6.17
N LYS A 30 -14.31 8.72 6.44
CA LYS A 30 -14.78 7.78 5.42
C LYS A 30 -13.79 7.54 4.29
N LEU A 31 -12.50 7.57 4.60
CA LEU A 31 -11.38 7.56 3.68
C LEU A 31 -10.57 6.27 3.81
N ALA A 32 -10.17 5.70 2.66
CA ALA A 32 -9.11 4.72 2.58
C ALA A 32 -7.94 5.28 1.76
N ILE A 33 -6.71 4.98 2.17
CA ILE A 33 -5.48 5.38 1.50
C ILE A 33 -4.70 4.12 1.16
N VAL A 34 -4.36 3.94 -0.10
CA VAL A 34 -3.39 2.95 -0.58
C VAL A 34 -2.06 3.66 -0.79
N THR A 35 -0.99 3.16 -0.21
CA THR A 35 0.33 3.80 -0.32
C THR A 35 1.46 2.79 -0.13
N CYS A 36 2.69 3.21 -0.42
CA CYS A 36 3.87 2.37 -0.28
C CYS A 36 4.17 1.99 1.18
N MET A 37 4.74 0.80 1.36
CA MET A 37 5.27 0.35 2.65
C MET A 37 6.57 1.04 3.07
N ASP A 38 7.08 1.98 2.28
CA ASP A 38 8.29 2.74 2.59
C ASP A 38 8.25 3.29 4.02
N THR A 39 9.35 3.11 4.74
CA THR A 39 9.45 3.48 6.16
C THR A 39 9.33 4.98 6.40
N ARG A 40 9.74 5.81 5.42
CA ARG A 40 9.63 7.27 5.46
C ARG A 40 8.18 7.74 5.53
N LEU A 41 7.24 6.98 4.95
CA LEU A 41 5.81 7.32 4.89
C LEU A 41 5.04 6.95 6.16
N THR A 42 5.65 6.24 7.11
CA THR A 42 4.91 5.72 8.27
C THR A 42 4.35 6.84 9.16
N GLU A 43 5.13 7.87 9.40
CA GLU A 43 4.70 9.05 10.18
C GLU A 43 4.48 10.28 9.30
N MET A 44 5.32 10.46 8.28
CA MET A 44 5.30 11.64 7.42
C MET A 44 4.00 11.75 6.63
N LEU A 45 3.49 10.67 6.02
CA LEU A 45 2.29 10.72 5.22
C LEU A 45 1.06 11.18 6.02
N PRO A 46 0.68 10.56 7.15
CA PRO A 46 -0.45 11.06 7.93
C PRO A 46 -0.23 12.47 8.45
N ALA A 47 1.01 12.84 8.83
CA ALA A 47 1.31 14.19 9.29
C ALA A 47 1.14 15.23 8.18
N ALA A 48 1.64 14.97 6.96
CA ALA A 48 1.51 15.86 5.81
C ALA A 48 0.04 16.06 5.37
N LEU A 49 -0.80 15.02 5.55
CA LEU A 49 -2.22 15.07 5.22
C LEU A 49 -3.12 15.58 6.38
N GLY A 50 -2.56 15.86 7.54
CA GLY A 50 -3.32 16.20 8.74
C GLY A 50 -4.27 15.10 9.19
N ILE A 51 -3.86 13.84 9.01
CA ILE A 51 -4.62 12.64 9.36
C ILE A 51 -4.16 12.14 10.74
N LYS A 52 -5.11 11.83 11.59
CA LYS A 52 -4.90 11.28 12.93
C LYS A 52 -5.35 9.83 13.01
N ASN A 53 -4.99 9.18 14.11
CA ASN A 53 -5.49 7.85 14.42
C ASN A 53 -7.03 7.83 14.46
N GLY A 54 -7.64 6.93 13.65
CA GLY A 54 -9.09 6.84 13.50
C GLY A 54 -9.66 7.55 12.26
N ASP A 55 -8.94 8.49 11.65
CA ASP A 55 -9.45 9.30 10.53
C ASP A 55 -9.62 8.48 9.23
N ALA A 56 -8.69 7.59 8.91
CA ALA A 56 -8.65 6.85 7.64
C ALA A 56 -8.17 5.42 7.80
N LYS A 57 -8.50 4.56 6.82
CA LYS A 57 -7.87 3.25 6.63
C LYS A 57 -6.62 3.41 5.79
N ILE A 58 -5.47 2.96 6.28
CA ILE A 58 -4.22 3.01 5.54
C ILE A 58 -3.82 1.59 5.15
N ILE A 59 -3.74 1.33 3.85
CA ILE A 59 -3.35 0.06 3.23
C ILE A 59 -1.96 0.27 2.65
N LYS A 60 -0.99 -0.53 3.08
CA LYS A 60 0.41 -0.41 2.64
C LYS A 60 0.84 -1.66 1.88
N ASP A 61 1.48 -1.47 0.74
CA ASP A 61 2.09 -2.51 -0.06
C ASP A 61 3.42 -2.06 -0.67
N ALA A 62 4.09 -2.91 -1.42
CA ALA A 62 5.30 -2.55 -2.15
C ALA A 62 4.94 -1.67 -3.36
N GLY A 63 5.41 -0.42 -3.37
CA GLY A 63 5.18 0.54 -4.44
C GLY A 63 3.93 1.41 -4.28
N GLY A 64 2.97 1.06 -3.41
CA GLY A 64 1.68 1.76 -3.33
C GLY A 64 0.86 1.57 -4.61
N MET A 65 0.95 0.42 -5.25
CA MET A 65 0.38 0.09 -6.56
C MET A 65 -0.55 -1.11 -6.50
N ILE A 66 -1.48 -1.20 -7.45
CA ILE A 66 -2.43 -2.31 -7.54
C ILE A 66 -2.05 -3.20 -8.71
N VAL A 67 -1.34 -4.29 -8.43
CA VAL A 67 -0.84 -5.23 -9.46
C VAL A 67 -1.87 -6.27 -9.90
N HIS A 68 -2.97 -6.46 -9.15
CA HIS A 68 -3.97 -7.47 -9.48
C HIS A 68 -5.36 -7.04 -9.03
N PRO A 69 -6.39 -7.10 -9.91
CA PRO A 69 -7.75 -6.63 -9.61
C PRO A 69 -8.45 -7.41 -8.49
N PHE A 70 -8.02 -8.63 -8.19
CA PHE A 70 -8.54 -9.45 -7.10
C PHE A 70 -7.47 -9.77 -6.04
N GLY A 71 -6.47 -8.90 -5.92
CA GLY A 71 -5.41 -9.00 -4.93
C GLY A 71 -5.83 -8.53 -3.53
N SER A 72 -4.90 -8.65 -2.57
CA SER A 72 -5.15 -8.31 -1.15
C SER A 72 -5.46 -6.82 -0.94
N VAL A 73 -4.89 -5.92 -1.75
CA VAL A 73 -5.14 -4.48 -1.69
C VAL A 73 -6.59 -4.19 -2.06
N VAL A 74 -7.06 -4.68 -3.22
CA VAL A 74 -8.45 -4.49 -3.67
C VAL A 74 -9.42 -5.13 -2.69
N ARG A 75 -9.14 -6.34 -2.20
CA ARG A 75 -9.95 -6.96 -1.14
C ARG A 75 -10.08 -6.07 0.09
N SER A 76 -9.00 -5.42 0.51
CA SER A 76 -9.02 -4.52 1.67
C SER A 76 -9.84 -3.26 1.40
N ILE A 77 -9.76 -2.71 0.19
CA ILE A 77 -10.60 -1.58 -0.27
C ILE A 77 -12.08 -1.96 -0.25
N LEU A 78 -12.45 -3.11 -0.80
CA LEU A 78 -13.84 -3.58 -0.81
C LEU A 78 -14.41 -3.75 0.61
N ILE A 79 -13.63 -4.31 1.54
CA ILE A 79 -14.04 -4.40 2.95
C ILE A 79 -14.19 -3.00 3.56
N ALA A 80 -13.28 -2.08 3.24
CA ALA A 80 -13.36 -0.71 3.73
C ALA A 80 -14.61 0.02 3.23
N ILE A 81 -15.01 -0.20 1.98
CA ILE A 81 -16.25 0.36 1.39
C ILE A 81 -17.47 -0.26 2.04
N TYR A 82 -17.62 -1.57 1.95
CA TYR A 82 -18.89 -2.23 2.29
C TYR A 82 -19.13 -2.43 3.78
N GLU A 83 -18.07 -2.66 4.56
CA GLU A 83 -18.18 -2.95 5.99
C GLU A 83 -17.83 -1.76 6.89
N LEU A 84 -17.01 -0.82 6.38
CA LEU A 84 -16.47 0.26 7.22
C LEU A 84 -16.90 1.66 6.74
N GLY A 85 -17.72 1.74 5.69
CA GLY A 85 -18.37 2.96 5.23
C GLY A 85 -17.42 3.96 4.56
N VAL A 86 -16.37 3.48 3.89
CA VAL A 86 -15.49 4.34 3.09
C VAL A 86 -16.23 4.82 1.84
N GLU A 87 -16.09 6.10 1.54
CA GLU A 87 -16.69 6.79 0.38
C GLU A 87 -15.62 7.36 -0.56
N ASP A 88 -14.39 7.55 -0.06
CA ASP A 88 -13.24 8.05 -0.83
C ASP A 88 -12.05 7.09 -0.72
N VAL A 89 -11.37 6.86 -1.84
CA VAL A 89 -10.12 6.11 -1.90
C VAL A 89 -9.03 6.98 -2.52
N MET A 90 -7.90 7.15 -1.85
CA MET A 90 -6.72 7.79 -2.38
C MET A 90 -5.64 6.75 -2.69
N VAL A 91 -5.11 6.75 -3.90
CA VAL A 91 -3.89 6.03 -4.26
C VAL A 91 -2.74 7.03 -4.23
N ILE A 92 -1.77 6.81 -3.35
CA ILE A 92 -0.68 7.75 -3.11
C ILE A 92 0.67 7.05 -3.34
N GLY A 93 1.26 7.29 -4.51
CA GLY A 93 2.66 6.96 -4.79
C GLY A 93 3.61 7.96 -4.16
N HIS A 94 4.92 7.73 -4.27
CA HIS A 94 5.91 8.65 -3.70
C HIS A 94 7.19 8.72 -4.55
N THR A 95 7.92 9.83 -4.44
CA THR A 95 9.23 10.00 -5.09
C THR A 95 10.28 9.06 -4.48
N ASP A 96 11.28 8.66 -5.27
CA ASP A 96 12.40 7.81 -4.84
C ASP A 96 11.91 6.48 -4.21
N CYS A 97 10.98 5.81 -4.88
CA CYS A 97 10.43 4.53 -4.43
C CYS A 97 11.39 3.37 -4.72
N GLY A 98 11.57 2.48 -3.74
CA GLY A 98 12.50 1.34 -3.87
C GLY A 98 12.08 0.28 -4.89
N VAL A 99 10.84 0.31 -5.42
CA VAL A 99 10.39 -0.58 -6.50
C VAL A 99 10.38 0.11 -7.86
N GLN A 100 10.74 1.38 -7.93
CA GLN A 100 10.92 2.06 -9.22
C GLN A 100 12.13 1.47 -9.95
N HIS A 101 11.94 1.10 -11.22
CA HIS A 101 12.93 0.43 -12.07
C HIS A 101 13.44 -0.91 -11.51
N MET A 102 12.62 -1.61 -10.71
CA MET A 102 13.01 -2.92 -10.19
C MET A 102 13.11 -3.94 -11.31
N ASP A 103 14.29 -4.56 -11.43
CA ASP A 103 14.57 -5.64 -12.37
C ASP A 103 14.18 -7.00 -11.76
N VAL A 104 13.24 -7.69 -12.41
CA VAL A 104 12.74 -8.98 -11.94
C VAL A 104 13.79 -10.07 -12.06
N ALA A 105 14.63 -10.03 -13.11
CA ALA A 105 15.69 -11.01 -13.29
C ALA A 105 16.76 -10.87 -12.18
N GLU A 106 17.13 -9.65 -11.83
CA GLU A 106 18.02 -9.40 -10.69
C GLU A 106 17.41 -9.88 -9.36
N MET A 107 16.09 -9.74 -9.21
CA MET A 107 15.39 -10.24 -8.02
C MET A 107 15.38 -11.78 -7.98
N GLU A 108 15.16 -12.46 -9.12
CA GLU A 108 15.28 -13.93 -9.22
C GLU A 108 16.70 -14.40 -8.86
N GLU A 109 17.74 -13.72 -9.35
CA GLU A 109 19.13 -14.02 -8.99
C GLU A 109 19.35 -13.95 -7.49
N LYS A 110 18.91 -12.88 -6.83
CA LYS A 110 18.98 -12.71 -5.37
C LYS A 110 18.24 -13.82 -4.61
N MET A 111 17.09 -14.25 -5.13
CA MET A 111 16.34 -15.37 -4.53
C MET A 111 17.09 -16.69 -4.71
N MET A 112 17.72 -16.94 -5.85
CA MET A 112 18.54 -18.13 -6.08
C MET A 112 19.80 -18.13 -5.18
N GLU A 113 20.44 -17.00 -5.01
CA GLU A 113 21.55 -16.83 -4.06
C GLU A 113 21.11 -17.10 -2.61
N ALA A 114 19.87 -16.78 -2.27
CA ALA A 114 19.27 -17.10 -0.97
C ALA A 114 18.84 -18.57 -0.82
N GLY A 115 19.03 -19.40 -1.87
CA GLY A 115 18.78 -20.85 -1.84
C GLY A 115 17.46 -21.29 -2.47
N ILE A 116 16.75 -20.42 -3.18
CA ILE A 116 15.56 -20.84 -3.95
C ILE A 116 16.03 -21.50 -5.25
N PRO A 117 15.61 -22.75 -5.54
CA PRO A 117 15.99 -23.43 -6.76
C PRO A 117 15.41 -22.75 -8.02
N GLU A 118 16.20 -22.66 -9.12
CA GLU A 118 15.76 -22.14 -10.42
C GLU A 118 14.47 -22.82 -10.94
N GLU A 119 14.36 -24.13 -10.71
CA GLU A 119 13.17 -24.91 -11.05
C GLU A 119 11.88 -24.35 -10.44
N THR A 120 11.96 -23.65 -9.30
CA THR A 120 10.79 -23.03 -8.65
C THR A 120 10.16 -21.97 -9.56
N PHE A 121 10.95 -21.10 -10.16
CA PHE A 121 10.46 -20.05 -11.08
C PHE A 121 9.90 -20.65 -12.36
N HIS A 122 10.54 -21.69 -12.89
CA HIS A 122 10.03 -22.43 -14.04
C HIS A 122 8.65 -23.05 -13.75
N ASN A 123 8.49 -23.68 -12.59
CA ASN A 123 7.23 -24.28 -12.18
C ASN A 123 6.14 -23.23 -11.96
N MET A 124 6.45 -22.07 -11.38
CA MET A 124 5.50 -20.97 -11.22
C MET A 124 4.96 -20.51 -12.57
N ARG A 125 5.83 -20.26 -13.54
CA ARG A 125 5.44 -19.90 -14.92
C ARG A 125 4.62 -21.01 -15.60
N TYR A 126 4.99 -22.27 -15.40
CA TYR A 126 4.24 -23.43 -15.92
C TYR A 126 2.81 -23.49 -15.38
N TYR A 127 2.58 -23.11 -14.11
CA TYR A 127 1.25 -23.03 -13.51
C TYR A 127 0.51 -21.73 -13.82
N GLY A 128 1.01 -20.92 -14.75
CA GLY A 128 0.35 -19.72 -15.24
C GLY A 128 0.51 -18.49 -14.34
N ILE A 129 1.49 -18.49 -13.44
CA ILE A 129 1.84 -17.29 -12.67
C ILE A 129 2.77 -16.46 -13.55
N ASP A 130 2.31 -15.31 -13.99
CA ASP A 130 3.13 -14.30 -14.62
C ASP A 130 3.98 -13.62 -13.53
N PHE A 131 5.18 -14.16 -13.33
CA PHE A 131 6.07 -13.72 -12.27
C PHE A 131 6.59 -12.30 -12.53
N ASP A 132 6.85 -11.97 -13.80
CA ASP A 132 7.35 -10.66 -14.21
C ASP A 132 6.30 -9.57 -13.91
N GLN A 133 5.04 -9.82 -14.26
CA GLN A 133 3.95 -8.90 -13.96
C GLN A 133 3.69 -8.80 -12.44
N TRP A 134 3.72 -9.93 -11.73
CA TRP A 134 3.41 -9.96 -10.30
C TRP A 134 4.48 -9.33 -9.42
N MET A 135 5.77 -9.52 -9.78
CA MET A 135 6.92 -9.04 -9.00
C MET A 135 7.44 -7.70 -9.52
N GLY A 136 7.13 -7.34 -10.77
CA GLY A 136 7.63 -6.14 -11.41
C GLY A 136 7.26 -4.85 -10.69
N GLY A 137 8.14 -3.86 -10.78
CA GLY A 137 7.91 -2.50 -10.31
C GLY A 137 7.31 -1.62 -11.41
N PHE A 138 7.64 -0.34 -11.39
CA PHE A 138 7.21 0.65 -12.36
C PHE A 138 8.37 1.56 -12.79
N ASP A 139 8.27 2.15 -13.98
CA ASP A 139 9.26 3.12 -14.47
C ASP A 139 8.93 4.55 -14.02
N CYS A 140 7.64 4.90 -13.95
CA CYS A 140 7.15 6.23 -13.63
C CYS A 140 6.04 6.14 -12.57
N VAL A 141 6.24 6.78 -11.44
CA VAL A 141 5.30 6.72 -10.32
C VAL A 141 3.94 7.33 -10.66
N GLU A 142 3.90 8.40 -11.44
CA GLU A 142 2.65 9.04 -11.87
C GLU A 142 1.82 8.10 -12.76
N THR A 143 2.49 7.33 -13.63
CA THR A 143 1.82 6.34 -14.49
C THR A 143 1.28 5.19 -13.65
N SER A 144 2.06 4.66 -12.73
CA SER A 144 1.65 3.57 -11.82
C SER A 144 0.43 3.96 -10.96
N VAL A 145 0.40 5.21 -10.47
CA VAL A 145 -0.76 5.73 -9.73
C VAL A 145 -1.99 5.82 -10.63
N ARG A 146 -1.85 6.37 -11.87
CA ARG A 146 -2.98 6.46 -12.82
C ARG A 146 -3.54 5.10 -13.18
N GLU A 147 -2.70 4.11 -13.47
CA GLU A 147 -3.11 2.74 -13.78
C GLU A 147 -3.85 2.08 -12.60
N SER A 148 -3.38 2.32 -11.37
CA SER A 148 -4.05 1.84 -10.16
C SER A 148 -5.41 2.50 -9.95
N VAL A 149 -5.54 3.81 -10.21
CA VAL A 149 -6.81 4.55 -10.17
C VAL A 149 -7.77 4.02 -11.23
N GLU A 150 -7.33 3.89 -12.48
CA GLU A 150 -8.12 3.36 -13.58
C GLU A 150 -8.64 1.94 -13.29
N LEU A 151 -7.80 1.09 -12.73
CA LEU A 151 -8.20 -0.26 -12.33
C LEU A 151 -9.31 -0.22 -11.28
N LEU A 152 -9.24 0.68 -10.29
CA LEU A 152 -10.26 0.81 -9.26
C LEU A 152 -11.57 1.41 -9.81
N GLU A 153 -11.49 2.44 -10.65
CA GLU A 153 -12.67 3.09 -11.27
C GLU A 153 -13.46 2.12 -12.15
N HIS A 154 -12.79 1.19 -12.81
CA HIS A 154 -13.41 0.19 -13.67
C HIS A 154 -13.65 -1.16 -12.97
N HIS A 155 -13.38 -1.26 -11.67
CA HIS A 155 -13.50 -2.52 -10.96
C HIS A 155 -14.98 -2.90 -10.73
N PRO A 156 -15.44 -4.10 -11.17
CA PRO A 156 -16.86 -4.46 -11.19
C PRO A 156 -17.53 -4.54 -9.81
N LEU A 157 -16.77 -4.53 -8.73
CA LEU A 157 -17.27 -4.59 -7.36
C LEU A 157 -17.11 -3.25 -6.60
N ILE A 158 -16.67 -2.19 -7.25
CA ILE A 158 -16.60 -0.85 -6.64
C ILE A 158 -17.78 -0.03 -7.17
N PRO A 159 -18.64 0.51 -6.30
CA PRO A 159 -19.77 1.33 -6.73
C PRO A 159 -19.34 2.67 -7.32
N ASP A 160 -20.04 3.17 -8.34
CA ASP A 160 -19.81 4.49 -8.96
C ASP A 160 -19.89 5.66 -7.96
N SER A 161 -20.50 5.45 -6.80
CA SER A 161 -20.60 6.45 -5.73
C SER A 161 -19.30 6.63 -4.94
N VAL A 162 -18.35 5.71 -5.07
CA VAL A 162 -17.02 5.80 -4.42
C VAL A 162 -16.10 6.61 -5.30
N ARG A 163 -15.52 7.65 -4.74
CA ARG A 163 -14.58 8.54 -5.46
C ARG A 163 -13.16 7.99 -5.33
N ILE A 164 -12.47 7.87 -6.45
CA ILE A 164 -11.08 7.41 -6.51
C ILE A 164 -10.19 8.59 -6.90
N HIS A 165 -9.06 8.73 -6.19
CA HIS A 165 -8.15 9.87 -6.35
C HIS A 165 -6.71 9.38 -6.44
N GLY A 166 -5.89 10.00 -7.31
CA GLY A 166 -4.49 9.65 -7.53
C GLY A 166 -3.53 10.79 -7.19
N TYR A 167 -2.55 10.51 -6.36
CA TYR A 167 -1.55 11.50 -5.93
C TYR A 167 -0.14 10.91 -5.89
N VAL A 168 0.85 11.80 -5.96
CA VAL A 168 2.25 11.50 -5.64
C VAL A 168 2.70 12.43 -4.52
N ILE A 169 3.28 11.88 -3.46
CA ILE A 169 3.89 12.65 -2.37
C ILE A 169 5.41 12.71 -2.55
N ASP A 170 5.97 13.88 -2.39
CA ASP A 170 7.41 14.07 -2.34
C ASP A 170 7.96 13.69 -0.96
N THR A 171 8.89 12.73 -0.92
CA THR A 171 9.44 12.20 0.35
C THR A 171 10.38 13.16 1.06
N ALA A 172 10.84 14.23 0.41
CA ALA A 172 11.70 15.23 1.01
C ALA A 172 10.92 16.41 1.60
N THR A 173 9.80 16.79 0.96
CA THR A 173 9.05 17.99 1.33
C THR A 173 7.67 17.69 1.94
N GLY A 174 7.11 16.52 1.67
CA GLY A 174 5.72 16.19 2.01
C GLY A 174 4.69 16.82 1.07
N GLU A 175 5.11 17.46 -0.03
CA GLU A 175 4.19 18.02 -1.03
C GLU A 175 3.38 16.92 -1.72
N LEU A 176 2.06 17.08 -1.74
CA LEU A 176 1.14 16.17 -2.40
C LEU A 176 0.68 16.77 -3.74
N ARG A 177 0.94 16.05 -4.83
CA ARG A 177 0.62 16.46 -6.20
C ARG A 177 -0.44 15.55 -6.79
N ASN A 178 -1.55 16.13 -7.33
CA ASN A 178 -2.55 15.36 -8.10
C ASN A 178 -1.93 14.90 -9.43
N VAL A 179 -2.23 13.66 -9.84
CA VAL A 179 -1.72 13.07 -11.09
C VAL A 179 -2.81 12.48 -11.99
N CYS A 180 -4.09 12.65 -11.63
CA CYS A 180 -5.25 12.11 -12.34
C CYS A 180 -6.19 13.20 -12.93
N GLU A 181 -5.72 14.45 -13.03
CA GLU A 181 -6.43 15.54 -13.73
C GLU A 181 -6.08 15.59 -15.21
#